data_0144f4bdc7b6e24b1a70209f7c171e80
#
_entry.id   0144f4bdc7b6e24b1a70209f7c171e80
#
_cell.length_a   1.000
_cell.length_b   1.000
_cell.length_c   1.000
_cell.angle_alpha   90.00
_cell.angle_beta   90.00
_cell.angle_gamma   90.00
#
_symmetry.space_group_name_H-M   'P 1'
#
loop_
_entity.id
_entity.type
_entity.pdbx_description
1 polymer ?
#
loop_
_entity_poly.entity_id
_entity_poly.type
_entity_poly.pdbx_seq_one_letter_code
_entity_poly.pdbx_strand_id
1 'polypeptide(L)'
;MSKRIVTIVGARPQFIKAAAISREIKKYTDIEEIIIHTGQHFDKNMSDVFFDELEIPKPKYFLDIHSSSHSQMTGKMLAGIEDVLLQEKPDIVLVYGDTNSTLAGALASSKMHIPIAHVEAGLRSFNKKMPEEINRVLTDHVSNLLFCPTKQAVRNLKAEGITSGVYHVGDIMCDATVFANNYISKNLDRFVNQFDLKSGDFALMTIHRQESTNDEETFNELMSYAKKFSEKNNLKIFFPVHPRIKKLIQKYKEKNNFYFLDPLSYFETQYLLSKASFVLTDSGGLQKEAYFHRVPCITLRSETEWIETLESGWNRLWTVDSYNSRKPIIDYGLGYGAKSIVEILSNRL
;
A
#
# COMPACT_ATOMS: atom_id res chain seq x y z
N MET A 1 -28.65 9.47 -15.95
CA MET A 1 -27.27 9.91 -16.28
C MET A 1 -26.34 8.93 -15.62
N SER A 2 -25.20 8.60 -16.24
CA SER A 2 -24.17 7.77 -15.61
C SER A 2 -23.57 8.55 -14.44
N LYS A 3 -23.41 7.89 -13.29
CA LYS A 3 -22.71 8.40 -12.11
C LYS A 3 -21.21 8.40 -12.40
N ARG A 4 -20.50 9.48 -12.11
CA ARG A 4 -19.11 9.62 -12.47
C ARG A 4 -18.20 9.70 -11.26
N ILE A 5 -17.25 8.76 -11.16
CA ILE A 5 -16.23 8.71 -10.12
C ILE A 5 -14.87 9.08 -10.74
N VAL A 6 -14.17 10.07 -10.17
CA VAL A 6 -12.76 10.31 -10.50
C VAL A 6 -11.89 9.67 -9.44
N THR A 7 -11.09 8.69 -9.85
CA THR A 7 -10.11 7.97 -9.02
C THR A 7 -8.73 8.60 -9.19
N ILE A 8 -8.09 9.02 -8.10
CA ILE A 8 -6.77 9.65 -8.11
C ILE A 8 -5.73 8.71 -7.53
N VAL A 9 -4.71 8.39 -8.33
CA VAL A 9 -3.60 7.51 -7.97
C VAL A 9 -2.27 8.10 -8.44
N GLY A 10 -1.17 7.76 -7.78
CA GLY A 10 0.16 8.26 -8.16
C GLY A 10 1.31 7.41 -7.64
N ALA A 11 1.05 6.44 -6.77
CA ALA A 11 2.06 5.60 -6.16
C ALA A 11 1.65 4.12 -6.17
N ARG A 12 2.64 3.22 -6.24
CA ARG A 12 2.43 1.76 -6.31
C ARG A 12 1.38 1.21 -5.33
N PRO A 13 1.39 1.55 -4.02
CA PRO A 13 0.39 1.04 -3.09
C PRO A 13 -1.05 1.46 -3.45
N GLN A 14 -1.21 2.63 -4.08
CA GLN A 14 -2.51 3.11 -4.51
C GLN A 14 -3.05 2.31 -5.69
N PHE A 15 -2.18 1.92 -6.64
CA PHE A 15 -2.60 1.08 -7.79
C PHE A 15 -3.17 -0.25 -7.33
N ILE A 16 -2.53 -0.92 -6.36
CA ILE A 16 -2.98 -2.21 -5.82
C ILE A 16 -4.37 -2.08 -5.19
N LYS A 17 -4.60 -1.00 -4.41
CA LYS A 17 -5.90 -0.73 -3.77
C LYS A 17 -6.95 -0.34 -4.80
N ALA A 18 -6.62 0.56 -5.72
CA ALA A 18 -7.51 0.99 -6.79
C ALA A 18 -7.96 -0.18 -7.67
N ALA A 19 -7.05 -1.11 -7.99
CA ALA A 19 -7.37 -2.31 -8.75
C ALA A 19 -8.54 -3.11 -8.15
N ALA A 20 -8.55 -3.30 -6.83
CA ALA A 20 -9.63 -4.02 -6.15
C ALA A 20 -10.97 -3.30 -6.33
N ILE A 21 -10.99 -1.97 -6.15
CA ILE A 21 -12.21 -1.17 -6.26
C ILE A 21 -12.65 -1.01 -7.72
N SER A 22 -11.73 -0.76 -8.66
CA SER A 22 -12.04 -0.65 -10.08
C SER A 22 -12.66 -1.93 -10.64
N ARG A 23 -12.20 -3.11 -10.19
CA ARG A 23 -12.83 -4.40 -10.58
C ARG A 23 -14.26 -4.52 -10.05
N GLU A 24 -14.55 -4.00 -8.88
CA GLU A 24 -15.94 -3.97 -8.37
C GLU A 24 -16.80 -2.94 -9.12
N ILE A 25 -16.28 -1.73 -9.39
CA ILE A 25 -16.99 -0.69 -10.15
C ILE A 25 -17.40 -1.20 -11.53
N LYS A 26 -16.55 -1.97 -12.21
CA LYS A 26 -16.86 -2.57 -13.54
C LYS A 26 -18.14 -3.44 -13.56
N LYS A 27 -18.62 -3.90 -12.40
CA LYS A 27 -19.87 -4.67 -12.30
C LYS A 27 -21.12 -3.79 -12.34
N TYR A 28 -20.97 -2.47 -12.21
CA TYR A 28 -22.05 -1.49 -12.21
C TYR A 28 -22.07 -0.76 -13.55
N THR A 29 -23.13 -0.93 -14.31
CA THR A 29 -23.25 -0.36 -15.68
C THR A 29 -23.63 1.12 -15.69
N ASP A 30 -24.07 1.65 -14.54
CA ASP A 30 -24.47 3.03 -14.33
C ASP A 30 -23.36 3.90 -13.68
N ILE A 31 -22.18 3.33 -13.43
CA ILE A 31 -21.02 4.04 -12.87
C ILE A 31 -19.89 4.08 -13.89
N GLU A 32 -19.40 5.29 -14.19
CA GLU A 32 -18.22 5.56 -15.01
C GLU A 32 -17.05 5.91 -14.09
N GLU A 33 -15.95 5.12 -14.14
CA GLU A 33 -14.70 5.45 -13.44
C GLU A 33 -13.70 6.11 -14.38
N ILE A 34 -13.18 7.27 -13.98
CA ILE A 34 -12.12 8.02 -14.67
C ILE A 34 -10.89 8.05 -13.77
N ILE A 35 -9.77 7.54 -14.25
CA ILE A 35 -8.52 7.50 -13.48
C ILE A 35 -7.60 8.65 -13.88
N ILE A 36 -7.13 9.40 -12.86
CA ILE A 36 -6.05 10.38 -12.95
C ILE A 36 -4.79 9.75 -12.32
N HIS A 37 -3.73 9.60 -13.12
CA HIS A 37 -2.41 9.23 -12.63
C HIS A 37 -1.56 10.49 -12.47
N THR A 38 -1.18 10.81 -11.23
CA THR A 38 -0.43 12.05 -10.94
C THR A 38 1.04 12.01 -11.36
N GLY A 39 1.65 10.82 -11.44
CA GLY A 39 3.06 10.64 -11.76
C GLY A 39 4.00 10.61 -10.54
N GLN A 40 3.50 10.61 -9.30
CA GLN A 40 4.33 10.69 -8.08
C GLN A 40 5.44 9.63 -8.02
N HIS A 41 5.13 8.39 -8.36
CA HIS A 41 6.11 7.33 -8.57
C HIS A 41 6.22 7.05 -10.06
N PHE A 42 7.10 7.81 -10.72
CA PHE A 42 7.34 7.67 -12.15
C PHE A 42 8.40 6.60 -12.41
N ASP A 43 7.93 5.44 -12.84
CA ASP A 43 8.71 4.51 -13.67
C ASP A 43 7.74 3.98 -14.73
N LYS A 44 7.86 4.50 -15.96
CA LYS A 44 6.92 4.23 -17.04
C LYS A 44 6.78 2.72 -17.30
N ASN A 45 7.90 2.00 -17.24
CA ASN A 45 7.92 0.56 -17.46
C ASN A 45 7.29 -0.24 -16.30
N MET A 46 7.34 0.29 -15.07
CA MET A 46 6.70 -0.35 -13.92
C MET A 46 5.22 -0.03 -13.82
N SER A 47 4.78 1.16 -14.25
CA SER A 47 3.37 1.55 -14.17
C SER A 47 2.50 0.75 -15.15
N ASP A 48 2.91 0.63 -16.42
CA ASP A 48 2.11 -0.07 -17.45
C ASP A 48 1.92 -1.56 -17.10
N VAL A 49 3.00 -2.23 -16.65
CA VAL A 49 2.92 -3.63 -16.19
C VAL A 49 1.93 -3.79 -15.03
N PHE A 50 1.89 -2.81 -14.09
CA PHE A 50 0.94 -2.85 -12.98
C PHE A 50 -0.51 -2.71 -13.44
N PHE A 51 -0.78 -1.81 -14.40
CA PHE A 51 -2.15 -1.63 -14.91
C PHE A 51 -2.65 -2.89 -15.62
N ASP A 52 -1.79 -3.52 -16.42
CA ASP A 52 -2.14 -4.74 -17.15
C ASP A 52 -2.26 -5.96 -16.19
N GLU A 53 -1.28 -6.19 -15.31
CA GLU A 53 -1.30 -7.32 -14.36
C GLU A 53 -2.47 -7.25 -13.36
N LEU A 54 -2.79 -6.06 -12.85
CA LEU A 54 -3.84 -5.88 -11.85
C LEU A 54 -5.23 -5.64 -12.45
N GLU A 55 -5.36 -5.65 -13.79
CA GLU A 55 -6.59 -5.40 -14.52
C GLU A 55 -7.23 -4.03 -14.20
N ILE A 56 -6.38 -3.01 -13.93
CA ILE A 56 -6.83 -1.63 -13.69
C ILE A 56 -7.16 -0.96 -15.03
N PRO A 57 -8.25 -0.19 -15.15
CA PRO A 57 -8.48 0.64 -16.32
C PRO A 57 -7.31 1.60 -16.56
N LYS A 58 -6.92 1.78 -17.83
CA LYS A 58 -5.85 2.72 -18.14
C LYS A 58 -6.23 4.14 -17.73
N PRO A 59 -5.32 4.91 -17.12
CA PRO A 59 -5.59 6.29 -16.76
C PRO A 59 -6.01 7.10 -17.98
N LYS A 60 -7.09 7.84 -17.85
CA LYS A 60 -7.52 8.80 -18.88
C LYS A 60 -6.61 10.04 -18.89
N TYR A 61 -6.09 10.39 -17.71
CA TYR A 61 -5.21 11.54 -17.51
C TYR A 61 -3.91 11.14 -16.83
N PHE A 62 -2.79 11.62 -17.35
CA PHE A 62 -1.46 11.43 -16.79
C PHE A 62 -0.80 12.80 -16.60
N LEU A 63 -0.59 13.22 -15.34
CA LEU A 63 -0.08 14.57 -15.04
C LEU A 63 1.44 14.69 -15.06
N ASP A 64 2.16 13.56 -15.00
CA ASP A 64 3.64 13.49 -15.07
C ASP A 64 4.37 14.37 -14.04
N ILE A 65 3.85 14.42 -12.80
CA ILE A 65 4.37 15.27 -11.75
C ILE A 65 5.22 14.45 -10.77
N HIS A 66 6.53 14.58 -10.87
CA HIS A 66 7.53 13.84 -10.09
C HIS A 66 8.77 14.69 -9.79
N SER A 67 9.76 14.12 -9.08
CA SER A 67 11.11 14.66 -8.88
C SER A 67 11.18 16.11 -8.36
N SER A 68 10.28 16.46 -7.41
CA SER A 68 10.23 17.77 -6.75
C SER A 68 10.16 17.61 -5.22
N SER A 69 10.30 18.70 -4.47
CA SER A 69 10.01 18.69 -3.04
C SER A 69 8.53 18.36 -2.78
N HIS A 70 8.20 17.85 -1.60
CA HIS A 70 6.82 17.50 -1.24
C HIS A 70 5.85 18.66 -1.52
N SER A 71 6.18 19.88 -1.11
CA SER A 71 5.32 21.07 -1.31
C SER A 71 5.14 21.43 -2.77
N GLN A 72 6.22 21.44 -3.56
CA GLN A 72 6.15 21.72 -5.00
C GLN A 72 5.35 20.66 -5.76
N MET A 73 5.55 19.38 -5.40
CA MET A 73 4.83 18.26 -5.99
C MET A 73 3.34 18.37 -5.68
N THR A 74 2.97 18.56 -4.42
CA THR A 74 1.58 18.71 -3.99
C THR A 74 0.90 19.90 -4.68
N GLY A 75 1.57 21.05 -4.76
CA GLY A 75 1.03 22.25 -5.43
C GLY A 75 0.78 22.04 -6.93
N LYS A 76 1.72 21.42 -7.64
CA LYS A 76 1.54 21.09 -9.07
C LYS A 76 0.42 20.08 -9.29
N MET A 77 0.36 19.03 -8.45
CA MET A 77 -0.71 18.02 -8.51
C MET A 77 -2.08 18.64 -8.26
N LEU A 78 -2.18 19.54 -7.28
CA LEU A 78 -3.42 20.22 -6.94
C LEU A 78 -3.96 20.98 -8.16
N ALA A 79 -3.13 21.81 -8.82
CA ALA A 79 -3.53 22.56 -10.01
C ALA A 79 -3.92 21.64 -11.17
N GLY A 80 -3.08 20.62 -11.47
CA GLY A 80 -3.38 19.71 -12.58
C GLY A 80 -4.62 18.84 -12.35
N ILE A 81 -4.90 18.46 -11.10
CA ILE A 81 -6.13 17.74 -10.74
C ILE A 81 -7.35 18.68 -10.89
N GLU A 82 -7.27 19.93 -10.42
CA GLU A 82 -8.35 20.91 -10.57
C GLU A 82 -8.76 21.08 -12.04
N ASP A 83 -7.79 21.23 -12.96
CA ASP A 83 -8.06 21.34 -14.40
C ASP A 83 -8.86 20.15 -14.94
N VAL A 84 -8.51 18.93 -14.52
CA VAL A 84 -9.24 17.71 -14.91
C VAL A 84 -10.64 17.68 -14.30
N LEU A 85 -10.79 18.02 -13.03
CA LEU A 85 -12.08 18.03 -12.33
C LEU A 85 -13.06 19.06 -12.95
N LEU A 86 -12.57 20.21 -13.43
CA LEU A 86 -13.37 21.20 -14.16
C LEU A 86 -13.94 20.63 -15.46
N GLN A 87 -13.17 19.77 -16.16
CA GLN A 87 -13.59 19.13 -17.41
C GLN A 87 -14.56 17.99 -17.17
N GLU A 88 -14.25 17.10 -16.23
CA GLU A 88 -14.98 15.85 -16.02
C GLU A 88 -16.23 16.01 -15.16
N LYS A 89 -16.28 17.01 -14.26
CA LYS A 89 -17.40 17.31 -13.36
C LYS A 89 -17.93 16.04 -12.67
N PRO A 90 -17.09 15.33 -11.90
CA PRO A 90 -17.50 14.08 -11.28
C PRO A 90 -18.51 14.32 -10.15
N ASP A 91 -19.29 13.29 -9.86
CA ASP A 91 -20.20 13.29 -8.70
C ASP A 91 -19.42 13.06 -7.39
N ILE A 92 -18.27 12.35 -7.47
CA ILE A 92 -17.41 12.10 -6.31
C ILE A 92 -15.96 11.85 -6.75
N VAL A 93 -15.01 12.22 -5.89
CA VAL A 93 -13.58 11.91 -6.06
C VAL A 93 -13.15 10.85 -5.07
N LEU A 94 -12.44 9.81 -5.54
CA LEU A 94 -11.94 8.70 -4.76
C LEU A 94 -10.43 8.82 -4.61
N VAL A 95 -9.94 8.86 -3.36
CA VAL A 95 -8.52 8.95 -3.00
C VAL A 95 -8.12 7.81 -2.07
N TYR A 96 -6.82 7.46 -2.06
CA TYR A 96 -6.31 6.26 -1.38
C TYR A 96 -5.10 6.57 -0.51
N GLY A 97 -5.14 6.13 0.74
CA GLY A 97 -4.01 6.19 1.68
C GLY A 97 -3.55 7.62 1.98
N ASP A 98 -2.24 7.87 1.91
CA ASP A 98 -1.62 9.04 2.54
C ASP A 98 -0.49 9.69 1.73
N THR A 99 -0.50 9.52 0.42
CA THR A 99 0.51 10.11 -0.46
C THR A 99 0.24 11.59 -0.74
N ASN A 100 1.20 12.28 -1.36
CA ASN A 100 0.97 13.66 -1.82
C ASN A 100 -0.16 13.73 -2.85
N SER A 101 -0.33 12.69 -3.68
CA SER A 101 -1.44 12.57 -4.63
C SER A 101 -2.79 12.53 -3.94
N THR A 102 -2.87 11.83 -2.80
CA THR A 102 -4.07 11.75 -1.95
C THR A 102 -4.45 13.12 -1.43
N LEU A 103 -3.49 13.81 -0.80
CA LEU A 103 -3.72 15.15 -0.25
C LEU A 103 -4.09 16.16 -1.34
N ALA A 104 -3.37 16.17 -2.46
CA ALA A 104 -3.64 17.09 -3.57
C ALA A 104 -5.04 16.87 -4.15
N GLY A 105 -5.43 15.60 -4.35
CA GLY A 105 -6.77 15.24 -4.82
C GLY A 105 -7.86 15.68 -3.86
N ALA A 106 -7.69 15.39 -2.57
CA ALA A 106 -8.65 15.79 -1.56
C ALA A 106 -8.81 17.32 -1.45
N LEU A 107 -7.70 18.06 -1.44
CA LEU A 107 -7.75 19.52 -1.34
C LEU A 107 -8.34 20.17 -2.59
N ALA A 108 -7.98 19.74 -3.81
CA ALA A 108 -8.59 20.23 -5.04
C ALA A 108 -10.10 20.02 -5.04
N SER A 109 -10.55 18.79 -4.76
CA SER A 109 -11.97 18.44 -4.70
C SER A 109 -12.74 19.24 -3.65
N SER A 110 -12.17 19.38 -2.45
CA SER A 110 -12.78 20.15 -1.36
C SER A 110 -13.00 21.62 -1.74
N LYS A 111 -12.02 22.25 -2.40
CA LYS A 111 -12.13 23.64 -2.89
C LYS A 111 -13.20 23.83 -3.96
N MET A 112 -13.46 22.78 -4.71
CA MET A 112 -14.49 22.76 -5.77
C MET A 112 -15.85 22.27 -5.28
N HIS A 113 -16.00 21.98 -3.98
CA HIS A 113 -17.21 21.42 -3.38
C HIS A 113 -17.64 20.07 -3.98
N ILE A 114 -16.69 19.29 -4.50
CA ILE A 114 -16.92 17.93 -4.99
C ILE A 114 -16.77 16.97 -3.80
N PRO A 115 -17.73 16.07 -3.54
CA PRO A 115 -17.62 15.07 -2.49
C PRO A 115 -16.37 14.21 -2.62
N ILE A 116 -15.80 13.84 -1.48
CA ILE A 116 -14.55 13.07 -1.41
C ILE A 116 -14.80 11.77 -0.64
N ALA A 117 -14.34 10.66 -1.22
CA ALA A 117 -14.29 9.36 -0.57
C ALA A 117 -12.82 8.97 -0.34
N HIS A 118 -12.44 8.74 0.91
CA HIS A 118 -11.09 8.36 1.31
C HIS A 118 -11.02 6.90 1.71
N VAL A 119 -10.26 6.12 0.94
CA VAL A 119 -9.99 4.69 1.21
C VAL A 119 -8.73 4.55 2.05
N GLU A 120 -8.79 3.78 3.11
CA GLU A 120 -7.76 3.64 4.16
C GLU A 120 -7.71 4.88 5.07
N ALA A 121 -8.88 5.40 5.43
CA ALA A 121 -9.05 6.54 6.32
C ALA A 121 -8.84 6.19 7.81
N GLY A 122 -8.52 7.19 8.61
CA GLY A 122 -8.48 7.10 10.08
C GLY A 122 -7.21 6.48 10.67
N LEU A 123 -6.22 6.10 9.88
CA LEU A 123 -4.93 5.63 10.38
C LEU A 123 -4.16 6.79 11.02
N ARG A 124 -3.43 6.49 12.12
CA ARG A 124 -2.58 7.48 12.80
C ARG A 124 -1.28 6.83 13.29
N SER A 125 -0.16 7.47 12.97
CA SER A 125 1.15 7.21 13.58
C SER A 125 1.43 8.19 14.73
N PHE A 126 0.68 9.30 14.79
CA PHE A 126 0.90 10.42 15.72
C PHE A 126 2.26 11.11 15.57
N ASN A 127 3.04 10.75 14.55
CA ASN A 127 4.34 11.32 14.24
C ASN A 127 4.22 12.42 13.17
N LYS A 128 4.01 13.65 13.58
CA LYS A 128 3.87 14.81 12.68
C LYS A 128 5.13 15.17 11.87
N LYS A 129 6.27 14.48 12.10
CA LYS A 129 7.44 14.61 11.24
C LYS A 129 7.32 13.78 9.96
N MET A 130 6.40 12.81 9.93
CA MET A 130 6.10 12.02 8.73
C MET A 130 5.20 12.80 7.79
N PRO A 131 5.58 13.01 6.52
CA PRO A 131 4.73 13.64 5.51
C PRO A 131 3.39 12.90 5.34
N GLU A 132 3.41 11.59 5.42
CA GLU A 132 2.23 10.72 5.30
C GLU A 132 1.21 10.98 6.42
N GLU A 133 1.69 11.24 7.65
CA GLU A 133 0.78 11.55 8.77
C GLU A 133 0.05 12.87 8.53
N ILE A 134 0.76 13.88 8.05
CA ILE A 134 0.16 15.17 7.69
C ILE A 134 -0.88 14.98 6.58
N ASN A 135 -0.53 14.22 5.55
CA ASN A 135 -1.41 13.97 4.41
C ASN A 135 -2.71 13.29 4.83
N ARG A 136 -2.63 12.20 5.63
CA ARG A 136 -3.82 11.44 6.02
C ARG A 136 -4.75 12.21 6.94
N VAL A 137 -4.20 12.95 7.90
CA VAL A 137 -4.99 13.79 8.81
C VAL A 137 -5.77 14.84 8.03
N LEU A 138 -5.10 15.59 7.15
CA LEU A 138 -5.75 16.63 6.35
C LEU A 138 -6.78 16.04 5.38
N THR A 139 -6.48 14.91 4.74
CA THR A 139 -7.40 14.22 3.83
C THR A 139 -8.66 13.76 4.57
N ASP A 140 -8.53 13.15 5.75
CA ASP A 140 -9.66 12.72 6.56
C ASP A 140 -10.58 13.89 6.91
N HIS A 141 -10.01 15.03 7.32
CA HIS A 141 -10.79 16.21 7.75
C HIS A 141 -11.58 16.91 6.63
N VAL A 142 -11.19 16.70 5.36
CA VAL A 142 -11.93 17.27 4.21
C VAL A 142 -12.80 16.24 3.47
N SER A 143 -12.77 14.97 3.88
CA SER A 143 -13.50 13.89 3.21
C SER A 143 -14.93 13.73 3.74
N ASN A 144 -15.84 13.36 2.82
CA ASN A 144 -17.26 13.12 3.12
C ASN A 144 -17.54 11.66 3.48
N LEU A 145 -16.82 10.72 2.84
CA LEU A 145 -16.88 9.29 3.10
C LEU A 145 -15.49 8.78 3.49
N LEU A 146 -15.43 8.11 4.63
CA LEU A 146 -14.18 7.64 5.24
C LEU A 146 -14.25 6.12 5.41
N PHE A 147 -13.54 5.40 4.57
CA PHE A 147 -13.50 3.94 4.57
C PHE A 147 -12.33 3.42 5.40
N CYS A 148 -12.63 3.03 6.63
CA CYS A 148 -11.64 2.64 7.63
C CYS A 148 -11.29 1.15 7.52
N PRO A 149 -9.98 0.78 7.55
CA PRO A 149 -9.56 -0.61 7.51
C PRO A 149 -9.76 -1.34 8.85
N THR A 150 -9.80 -0.61 9.96
CA THR A 150 -9.87 -1.17 11.32
C THR A 150 -10.80 -0.38 12.24
N LYS A 151 -11.22 -1.01 13.34
CA LYS A 151 -11.95 -0.30 14.40
C LYS A 151 -11.09 0.76 15.10
N GLN A 152 -9.76 0.55 15.12
CA GLN A 152 -8.85 1.57 15.66
C GLN A 152 -8.89 2.84 14.80
N ALA A 153 -8.92 2.71 13.48
CA ALA A 153 -9.08 3.84 12.56
C ALA A 153 -10.39 4.61 12.83
N VAL A 154 -11.50 3.90 13.04
CA VAL A 154 -12.79 4.51 13.43
C VAL A 154 -12.67 5.25 14.77
N ARG A 155 -11.99 4.67 15.77
CA ARG A 155 -11.76 5.34 17.08
C ARG A 155 -10.93 6.60 16.95
N ASN A 156 -9.90 6.59 16.10
CA ASN A 156 -9.05 7.76 15.85
C ASN A 156 -9.89 8.93 15.28
N LEU A 157 -10.68 8.67 14.23
CA LEU A 157 -11.58 9.67 13.65
C LEU A 157 -12.56 10.23 14.67
N LYS A 158 -13.18 9.35 15.46
CA LYS A 158 -14.09 9.77 16.53
C LYS A 158 -13.42 10.66 17.57
N ALA A 159 -12.17 10.37 17.94
CA ALA A 159 -11.40 11.19 18.88
C ALA A 159 -11.09 12.59 18.31
N GLU A 160 -11.02 12.72 16.99
CA GLU A 160 -10.86 13.98 16.27
C GLU A 160 -12.20 14.68 15.94
N GLY A 161 -13.33 14.16 16.44
CA GLY A 161 -14.66 14.73 16.22
C GLY A 161 -15.32 14.34 14.90
N ILE A 162 -14.69 13.46 14.10
CA ILE A 162 -15.23 12.99 12.81
C ILE A 162 -16.09 11.75 13.07
N THR A 163 -17.42 11.91 13.02
CA THR A 163 -18.38 10.84 13.32
C THR A 163 -19.35 10.55 12.18
N SER A 164 -19.44 11.42 11.18
CA SER A 164 -20.31 11.27 10.01
C SER A 164 -19.54 10.71 8.83
N GLY A 165 -20.16 9.88 8.01
CA GLY A 165 -19.55 9.30 6.81
C GLY A 165 -18.46 8.28 7.07
N VAL A 166 -18.32 7.78 8.30
CA VAL A 166 -17.28 6.83 8.72
C VAL A 166 -17.81 5.40 8.62
N TYR A 167 -17.10 4.55 7.85
CA TYR A 167 -17.47 3.16 7.60
C TYR A 167 -16.27 2.23 7.86
N HIS A 168 -16.47 1.23 8.72
CA HIS A 168 -15.51 0.14 8.86
C HIS A 168 -15.77 -0.90 7.77
N VAL A 169 -14.89 -0.98 6.77
CA VAL A 169 -15.07 -1.83 5.57
C VAL A 169 -14.06 -2.97 5.48
N GLY A 170 -13.08 -3.02 6.41
CA GLY A 170 -11.95 -3.93 6.30
C GLY A 170 -10.81 -3.36 5.44
N ASP A 171 -9.76 -4.15 5.27
CA ASP A 171 -8.56 -3.72 4.57
C ASP A 171 -8.58 -4.16 3.10
N ILE A 172 -8.53 -3.19 2.18
CA ILE A 172 -8.52 -3.44 0.73
C ILE A 172 -7.30 -4.24 0.26
N MET A 173 -6.20 -4.22 1.02
CA MET A 173 -5.06 -5.09 0.72
C MET A 173 -5.41 -6.58 0.91
N CYS A 174 -6.41 -6.91 1.76
CA CYS A 174 -6.95 -8.26 1.84
C CYS A 174 -7.62 -8.67 0.52
N ASP A 175 -8.44 -7.80 -0.06
CA ASP A 175 -9.08 -8.01 -1.37
C ASP A 175 -8.03 -8.23 -2.47
N ALA A 176 -6.99 -7.39 -2.48
CA ALA A 176 -5.90 -7.49 -3.42
C ALA A 176 -5.10 -8.80 -3.26
N THR A 177 -4.85 -9.23 -2.02
CA THR A 177 -4.14 -10.49 -1.74
C THR A 177 -4.98 -11.71 -2.15
N VAL A 178 -6.29 -11.70 -1.90
CA VAL A 178 -7.21 -12.76 -2.36
C VAL A 178 -7.20 -12.85 -3.89
N PHE A 179 -7.26 -11.72 -4.58
CA PHE A 179 -7.16 -11.70 -6.04
C PHE A 179 -5.81 -12.26 -6.53
N ALA A 180 -4.70 -11.83 -5.93
CA ALA A 180 -3.37 -12.32 -6.29
C ALA A 180 -3.23 -13.83 -6.07
N ASN A 181 -3.73 -14.36 -4.96
CA ASN A 181 -3.70 -15.80 -4.70
C ASN A 181 -4.49 -16.61 -5.76
N ASN A 182 -5.64 -16.10 -6.19
CA ASN A 182 -6.42 -16.71 -7.26
C ASN A 182 -5.68 -16.68 -8.60
N TYR A 183 -5.01 -15.55 -8.92
CA TYR A 183 -4.21 -15.44 -10.14
C TYR A 183 -3.01 -16.39 -10.12
N ILE A 184 -2.26 -16.41 -8.99
CA ILE A 184 -1.10 -17.29 -8.82
C ILE A 184 -1.50 -18.76 -8.93
N SER A 185 -2.62 -19.16 -8.33
CA SER A 185 -3.11 -20.55 -8.39
C SER A 185 -3.43 -21.00 -9.82
N LYS A 186 -3.95 -20.09 -10.65
CA LYS A 186 -4.25 -20.36 -12.07
C LYS A 186 -3.00 -20.40 -12.96
N ASN A 187 -1.90 -19.80 -12.52
CA ASN A 187 -0.64 -19.64 -13.27
C ASN A 187 0.56 -20.23 -12.51
N LEU A 188 0.33 -21.25 -11.68
CA LEU A 188 1.32 -21.75 -10.72
C LEU A 188 2.64 -22.17 -11.37
N ASP A 189 2.58 -22.85 -12.52
CA ASP A 189 3.76 -23.34 -13.25
C ASP A 189 4.73 -22.20 -13.64
N ARG A 190 4.21 -21.02 -13.99
CA ARG A 190 5.01 -19.83 -14.28
C ARG A 190 5.90 -19.47 -13.08
N PHE A 191 5.32 -19.41 -11.89
CA PHE A 191 6.03 -18.97 -10.67
C PHE A 191 6.99 -20.05 -10.16
N VAL A 192 6.58 -21.32 -10.22
CA VAL A 192 7.44 -22.44 -9.84
C VAL A 192 8.67 -22.52 -10.73
N ASN A 193 8.53 -22.41 -12.06
CA ASN A 193 9.64 -22.44 -13.00
C ASN A 193 10.57 -21.21 -12.85
N GLN A 194 10.02 -20.06 -12.49
CA GLN A 194 10.82 -18.84 -12.33
C GLN A 194 11.67 -18.85 -11.06
N PHE A 195 11.16 -19.38 -9.95
CA PHE A 195 11.82 -19.24 -8.66
C PHE A 195 12.41 -20.53 -8.10
N ASP A 196 11.96 -21.70 -8.54
CA ASP A 196 12.40 -23.05 -8.08
C ASP A 196 12.64 -23.12 -6.55
N LEU A 197 11.65 -22.66 -5.77
CA LEU A 197 11.79 -22.47 -4.33
C LEU A 197 11.12 -23.60 -3.53
N LYS A 198 11.83 -24.12 -2.54
CA LYS A 198 11.20 -24.91 -1.48
C LYS A 198 10.54 -23.99 -0.46
N SER A 199 9.30 -24.28 -0.12
CA SER A 199 8.55 -23.53 0.89
C SER A 199 9.25 -23.65 2.25
N GLY A 200 9.40 -22.52 2.93
CA GLY A 200 9.92 -22.47 4.29
C GLY A 200 11.43 -22.33 4.45
N ASP A 201 12.23 -22.38 3.37
CA ASP A 201 13.70 -22.34 3.45
C ASP A 201 14.27 -20.91 3.44
N PHE A 202 13.43 -19.89 3.39
CA PHE A 202 13.89 -18.50 3.26
C PHE A 202 13.02 -17.49 4.00
N ALA A 203 13.62 -16.32 4.24
CA ALA A 203 12.93 -15.10 4.62
C ALA A 203 12.90 -14.12 3.44
N LEU A 204 11.77 -13.46 3.20
CA LEU A 204 11.67 -12.37 2.23
C LEU A 204 12.02 -11.06 2.93
N MET A 205 12.96 -10.28 2.37
CA MET A 205 13.39 -9.02 2.95
C MET A 205 13.17 -7.86 1.98
N THR A 206 12.67 -6.73 2.48
CA THR A 206 12.61 -5.47 1.71
C THR A 206 13.04 -4.28 2.55
N ILE A 207 13.87 -3.40 1.98
CA ILE A 207 14.27 -2.11 2.56
C ILE A 207 14.23 -1.06 1.44
N HIS A 208 13.43 -0.01 1.61
CA HIS A 208 13.27 1.02 0.59
C HIS A 208 12.87 2.41 1.13
N ARG A 209 12.51 2.53 2.42
CA ARG A 209 12.17 3.81 3.02
C ARG A 209 13.39 4.72 3.15
N GLN A 210 13.15 6.03 3.10
CA GLN A 210 14.21 7.03 3.25
C GLN A 210 14.90 6.93 4.61
N GLU A 211 14.12 6.73 5.66
CA GLU A 211 14.60 6.56 7.05
C GLU A 211 15.59 5.41 7.18
N SER A 212 15.37 4.31 6.44
CA SER A 212 16.22 3.12 6.47
C SER A 212 17.42 3.19 5.52
N THR A 213 17.43 4.12 4.57
CA THR A 213 18.38 4.10 3.43
C THR A 213 19.20 5.37 3.27
N ASN A 214 18.78 6.51 3.86
CA ASN A 214 19.51 7.77 3.76
C ASN A 214 20.73 7.81 4.71
N ASP A 215 20.67 7.05 5.79
CA ASP A 215 21.78 6.88 6.72
C ASP A 215 22.42 5.51 6.52
N GLU A 216 23.71 5.49 6.16
CA GLU A 216 24.45 4.27 5.91
C GLU A 216 24.66 3.44 7.19
N GLU A 217 24.75 4.06 8.35
CA GLU A 217 24.88 3.38 9.64
C GLU A 217 23.62 2.57 9.95
N THR A 218 22.45 3.21 9.88
CA THR A 218 21.14 2.56 10.04
C THR A 218 20.96 1.40 9.05
N PHE A 219 21.31 1.59 7.79
CA PHE A 219 21.24 0.51 6.80
C PHE A 219 22.14 -0.68 7.17
N ASN A 220 23.37 -0.42 7.64
CA ASN A 220 24.31 -1.46 8.07
C ASN A 220 23.83 -2.21 9.30
N GLU A 221 23.18 -1.54 10.26
CA GLU A 221 22.58 -2.18 11.44
C GLU A 221 21.46 -3.13 11.02
N LEU A 222 20.55 -2.72 10.13
CA LEU A 222 19.48 -3.56 9.61
C LEU A 222 20.02 -4.77 8.85
N MET A 223 21.05 -4.59 8.03
CA MET A 223 21.70 -5.70 7.31
C MET A 223 22.43 -6.66 8.27
N SER A 224 23.07 -6.14 9.32
CA SER A 224 23.70 -6.95 10.36
C SER A 224 22.66 -7.75 11.13
N TYR A 225 21.54 -7.14 11.48
CA TYR A 225 20.41 -7.82 12.11
C TYR A 225 19.88 -8.96 11.23
N ALA A 226 19.61 -8.66 9.94
CA ALA A 226 19.12 -9.65 8.99
C ALA A 226 20.09 -10.84 8.83
N LYS A 227 21.39 -10.56 8.79
CA LYS A 227 22.41 -11.61 8.75
C LYS A 227 22.37 -12.51 9.98
N LYS A 228 22.38 -11.93 11.19
CA LYS A 228 22.29 -12.69 12.46
C LYS A 228 20.99 -13.50 12.53
N PHE A 229 19.88 -12.92 12.07
CA PHE A 229 18.57 -13.61 12.01
C PHE A 229 18.64 -14.82 11.05
N SER A 230 19.22 -14.66 9.87
CA SER A 230 19.41 -15.73 8.89
C SER A 230 20.25 -16.88 9.46
N GLU A 231 21.39 -16.56 10.07
CA GLU A 231 22.29 -17.55 10.69
C GLU A 231 21.62 -18.31 11.83
N LYS A 232 20.92 -17.59 12.74
CA LYS A 232 20.21 -18.19 13.89
C LYS A 232 19.10 -19.15 13.46
N ASN A 233 18.39 -18.85 12.37
CA ASN A 233 17.23 -19.63 11.92
C ASN A 233 17.56 -20.57 10.75
N ASN A 234 18.80 -20.60 10.29
CA ASN A 234 19.26 -21.35 9.11
C ASN A 234 18.40 -21.08 7.86
N LEU A 235 18.14 -19.81 7.58
CA LEU A 235 17.30 -19.35 6.46
C LEU A 235 18.12 -18.56 5.45
N LYS A 236 17.83 -18.73 4.17
CA LYS A 236 18.25 -17.81 3.11
C LYS A 236 17.46 -16.51 3.19
N ILE A 237 18.04 -15.38 2.75
CA ILE A 237 17.34 -14.12 2.63
C ILE A 237 17.18 -13.76 1.15
N PHE A 238 15.97 -13.78 0.66
CA PHE A 238 15.62 -13.27 -0.65
C PHE A 238 15.32 -11.76 -0.54
N PHE A 239 16.11 -10.96 -1.25
CA PHE A 239 16.08 -9.52 -1.12
C PHE A 239 15.91 -8.85 -2.50
N PRO A 240 14.66 -8.56 -2.92
CA PRO A 240 14.39 -7.73 -4.09
C PRO A 240 14.99 -6.33 -3.93
N VAL A 241 15.87 -5.97 -4.86
CA VAL A 241 16.70 -4.77 -4.73
C VAL A 241 15.98 -3.55 -5.29
N HIS A 242 15.55 -2.66 -4.41
CA HIS A 242 15.03 -1.36 -4.82
C HIS A 242 16.16 -0.50 -5.45
N PRO A 243 15.93 0.27 -6.53
CA PRO A 243 16.95 1.10 -7.18
C PRO A 243 17.75 1.99 -6.22
N ARG A 244 17.10 2.52 -5.18
CA ARG A 244 17.71 3.38 -4.16
C ARG A 244 18.89 2.72 -3.42
N ILE A 245 18.82 1.41 -3.18
CA ILE A 245 19.82 0.70 -2.38
C ILE A 245 20.88 -0.03 -3.22
N LYS A 246 20.83 0.06 -4.56
CA LYS A 246 21.78 -0.64 -5.45
C LYS A 246 23.25 -0.39 -5.10
N LYS A 247 23.59 0.82 -4.66
CA LYS A 247 24.97 1.16 -4.25
C LYS A 247 25.30 0.58 -2.88
N LEU A 248 24.39 0.63 -1.94
CA LEU A 248 24.59 0.19 -0.55
C LEU A 248 24.80 -1.32 -0.44
N ILE A 249 24.14 -2.11 -1.29
CA ILE A 249 24.22 -3.58 -1.23
C ILE A 249 25.52 -4.17 -1.82
N GLN A 250 26.33 -3.40 -2.55
CA GLN A 250 27.53 -3.93 -3.23
C GLN A 250 28.46 -4.68 -2.26
N LYS A 251 28.66 -4.15 -1.06
CA LYS A 251 29.50 -4.75 0.00
C LYS A 251 28.93 -6.03 0.64
N TYR A 252 27.68 -6.40 0.27
CA TYR A 252 27.00 -7.58 0.81
C TYR A 252 26.87 -8.71 -0.21
N LYS A 253 27.24 -8.52 -1.48
CA LYS A 253 27.06 -9.50 -2.57
C LYS A 253 27.80 -10.83 -2.36
N GLU A 254 28.88 -10.82 -1.61
CA GLU A 254 29.69 -12.02 -1.34
C GLU A 254 29.27 -12.79 -0.08
N LYS A 255 28.18 -12.37 0.59
CA LYS A 255 27.71 -13.00 1.82
C LYS A 255 26.74 -14.11 1.51
N ASN A 256 27.09 -15.34 1.84
CA ASN A 256 26.46 -16.60 1.42
C ASN A 256 24.95 -16.77 1.71
N ASN A 257 24.33 -15.92 2.54
CA ASN A 257 22.92 -16.08 2.93
C ASN A 257 21.98 -15.08 2.26
N PHE A 258 22.50 -14.09 1.50
CA PHE A 258 21.69 -13.09 0.82
C PHE A 258 21.58 -13.40 -0.67
N TYR A 259 20.36 -13.52 -1.16
CA TYR A 259 20.01 -13.69 -2.56
C TYR A 259 19.35 -12.40 -3.05
N PHE A 260 20.14 -11.56 -3.71
CA PHE A 260 19.66 -10.31 -4.28
C PHE A 260 18.92 -10.56 -5.58
N LEU A 261 17.67 -10.17 -5.63
CA LEU A 261 16.78 -10.32 -6.78
C LEU A 261 16.59 -8.97 -7.48
N ASP A 262 16.25 -9.00 -8.75
CA ASP A 262 15.70 -7.83 -9.43
C ASP A 262 14.37 -7.40 -8.81
N PRO A 263 13.93 -6.14 -9.03
CA PRO A 263 12.61 -5.70 -8.57
C PRO A 263 11.51 -6.64 -9.06
N LEU A 264 10.63 -7.03 -8.14
CA LEU A 264 9.56 -7.99 -8.38
C LEU A 264 8.25 -7.28 -8.74
N SER A 265 7.44 -7.93 -9.57
CA SER A 265 6.04 -7.58 -9.76
C SER A 265 5.23 -7.83 -8.49
N TYR A 266 3.97 -7.38 -8.49
CA TYR A 266 3.08 -7.61 -7.35
C TYR A 266 2.82 -9.11 -7.15
N PHE A 267 2.49 -9.85 -8.20
CA PHE A 267 2.22 -11.28 -8.12
C PHE A 267 3.45 -12.11 -7.72
N GLU A 268 4.63 -11.76 -8.22
CA GLU A 268 5.88 -12.41 -7.81
C GLU A 268 6.15 -12.19 -6.32
N THR A 269 5.92 -10.97 -5.82
CA THR A 269 6.04 -10.66 -4.38
C THR A 269 5.05 -11.49 -3.57
N GLN A 270 3.77 -11.58 -3.98
CA GLN A 270 2.75 -12.38 -3.30
C GLN A 270 3.08 -13.88 -3.33
N TYR A 271 3.62 -14.38 -4.45
CA TYR A 271 4.07 -15.77 -4.55
C TYR A 271 5.21 -16.05 -3.55
N LEU A 272 6.24 -15.21 -3.51
CA LEU A 272 7.34 -15.36 -2.55
C LEU A 272 6.86 -15.26 -1.10
N LEU A 273 5.98 -14.31 -0.80
CA LEU A 273 5.34 -14.22 0.52
C LEU A 273 4.66 -15.53 0.92
N SER A 274 3.89 -16.13 0.01
CA SER A 274 3.17 -17.39 0.29
C SER A 274 4.10 -18.58 0.59
N LYS A 275 5.39 -18.49 0.26
CA LYS A 275 6.41 -19.54 0.45
C LYS A 275 7.43 -19.22 1.54
N ALA A 276 7.52 -17.97 1.97
CA ALA A 276 8.49 -17.52 2.95
C ALA A 276 8.15 -18.03 4.37
N SER A 277 9.17 -18.30 5.19
CA SER A 277 9.02 -18.57 6.62
C SER A 277 8.87 -17.30 7.44
N PHE A 278 9.51 -16.21 6.99
CA PHE A 278 9.51 -14.91 7.65
C PHE A 278 9.55 -13.78 6.62
N VAL A 279 9.05 -12.62 7.05
CA VAL A 279 9.22 -11.36 6.33
C VAL A 279 10.01 -10.39 7.20
N LEU A 280 11.03 -9.74 6.64
CA LEU A 280 11.76 -8.63 7.26
C LEU A 280 11.53 -7.40 6.39
N THR A 281 10.85 -6.35 6.90
CA THR A 281 10.47 -5.24 6.03
C THR A 281 10.33 -3.90 6.76
N ASP A 282 10.65 -2.82 6.06
CA ASP A 282 10.31 -1.44 6.44
C ASP A 282 9.00 -0.97 5.79
N SER A 283 8.39 -1.78 4.92
CA SER A 283 7.15 -1.47 4.20
C SER A 283 5.91 -1.65 5.07
N GLY A 284 5.06 -0.62 5.19
CA GLY A 284 3.76 -0.73 5.86
C GLY A 284 2.81 -1.72 5.19
N GLY A 285 2.73 -1.71 3.86
CA GLY A 285 1.89 -2.65 3.10
C GLY A 285 2.29 -4.10 3.29
N LEU A 286 3.59 -4.39 3.18
CA LEU A 286 4.10 -5.75 3.26
C LEU A 286 3.89 -6.40 4.65
N GLN A 287 3.84 -5.61 5.73
CA GLN A 287 3.48 -6.10 7.07
C GLN A 287 2.09 -6.75 7.08
N LYS A 288 1.10 -6.12 6.43
CA LYS A 288 -0.26 -6.64 6.32
C LYS A 288 -0.33 -7.82 5.36
N GLU A 289 0.33 -7.72 4.21
CA GLU A 289 0.40 -8.81 3.22
C GLU A 289 1.01 -10.07 3.83
N ALA A 290 2.07 -9.94 4.65
CA ALA A 290 2.63 -11.06 5.42
C ALA A 290 1.57 -11.70 6.34
N TYR A 291 0.77 -10.88 7.04
CA TYR A 291 -0.34 -11.38 7.84
C TYR A 291 -1.38 -12.14 7.00
N PHE A 292 -1.76 -11.63 5.83
CA PHE A 292 -2.74 -12.30 4.96
C PHE A 292 -2.24 -13.67 4.48
N HIS A 293 -0.93 -13.81 4.27
CA HIS A 293 -0.28 -15.09 3.97
C HIS A 293 0.05 -15.94 5.21
N ARG A 294 -0.28 -15.45 6.45
CA ARG A 294 0.04 -16.13 7.71
C ARG A 294 1.55 -16.33 7.92
N VAL A 295 2.35 -15.42 7.40
CA VAL A 295 3.81 -15.39 7.56
C VAL A 295 4.18 -14.39 8.66
N PRO A 296 4.96 -14.78 9.68
CA PRO A 296 5.43 -13.87 10.71
C PRO A 296 6.31 -12.78 10.12
N CYS A 297 6.06 -11.54 10.54
CA CYS A 297 6.75 -10.36 10.09
C CYS A 297 7.67 -9.78 11.18
N ILE A 298 8.81 -9.23 10.75
CA ILE A 298 9.68 -8.39 11.55
C ILE A 298 9.75 -7.02 10.88
N THR A 299 9.18 -6.03 11.52
CA THR A 299 9.22 -4.64 11.03
C THR A 299 10.58 -4.02 11.33
N LEU A 300 11.32 -3.68 10.27
CA LEU A 300 12.65 -3.05 10.33
C LEU A 300 12.54 -1.53 10.56
N ARG A 301 11.67 -1.13 11.49
CA ARG A 301 11.42 0.24 11.92
C ARG A 301 11.27 0.28 13.43
N SER A 302 11.40 1.47 14.03
CA SER A 302 11.17 1.69 15.46
C SER A 302 9.68 1.76 15.84
N GLU A 303 8.80 1.98 14.84
CA GLU A 303 7.36 2.14 15.02
C GLU A 303 6.58 1.58 13.82
N THR A 304 5.29 1.37 13.97
CA THR A 304 4.37 1.03 12.89
C THR A 304 2.98 1.61 13.13
N GLU A 305 2.32 2.02 12.06
CA GLU A 305 0.91 2.39 12.01
C GLU A 305 -0.04 1.20 12.15
N TRP A 306 0.47 -0.03 11.98
CA TRP A 306 -0.31 -1.29 12.00
C TRP A 306 -0.19 -2.00 13.34
N ILE A 307 -0.66 -1.33 14.41
CA ILE A 307 -0.58 -1.81 15.79
C ILE A 307 -1.27 -3.18 15.94
N GLU A 308 -2.34 -3.42 15.20
CA GLU A 308 -3.09 -4.68 15.22
C GLU A 308 -2.21 -5.88 14.86
N THR A 309 -1.23 -5.69 13.96
CA THR A 309 -0.31 -6.77 13.59
C THR A 309 0.65 -7.13 14.72
N LEU A 310 1.05 -6.15 15.54
CA LEU A 310 1.87 -6.35 16.74
C LEU A 310 1.06 -7.05 17.83
N GLU A 311 -0.13 -6.51 18.15
CA GLU A 311 -1.02 -7.04 19.21
C GLU A 311 -1.50 -8.46 18.92
N SER A 312 -1.67 -8.79 17.64
CA SER A 312 -2.09 -10.12 17.20
C SER A 312 -0.96 -11.14 17.08
N GLY A 313 0.28 -10.75 17.40
CA GLY A 313 1.44 -11.65 17.40
C GLY A 313 1.90 -12.12 16.00
N TRP A 314 1.46 -11.47 14.92
CA TRP A 314 1.92 -11.76 13.56
C TRP A 314 3.09 -10.88 13.12
N ASN A 315 3.32 -9.79 13.85
CA ASN A 315 4.40 -8.86 13.61
C ASN A 315 5.11 -8.52 14.91
N ARG A 316 6.37 -8.11 14.82
CA ARG A 316 7.14 -7.48 15.89
C ARG A 316 8.10 -6.46 15.32
N LEU A 317 8.50 -5.50 16.10
CA LEU A 317 9.60 -4.60 15.72
C LEU A 317 10.94 -5.36 15.83
N TRP A 318 11.92 -5.00 15.02
CA TRP A 318 13.25 -5.62 15.03
C TRP A 318 14.00 -5.42 16.36
N THR A 319 13.62 -4.41 17.12
CA THR A 319 14.15 -4.09 18.46
C THR A 319 13.53 -4.93 19.59
N VAL A 320 12.53 -5.77 19.27
CA VAL A 320 11.82 -6.63 20.23
C VAL A 320 12.10 -8.09 19.88
N ASP A 321 12.46 -8.90 20.86
CA ASP A 321 12.89 -10.29 20.64
C ASP A 321 11.75 -11.31 20.52
N SER A 322 10.55 -10.99 21.01
CA SER A 322 9.43 -11.93 21.08
C SER A 322 8.18 -11.41 20.37
N TYR A 323 7.38 -12.34 19.87
CA TYR A 323 6.03 -12.08 19.38
C TYR A 323 5.02 -12.23 20.52
N ASN A 324 3.93 -11.49 20.44
CA ASN A 324 2.74 -11.77 21.22
C ASN A 324 2.09 -13.11 20.80
N SER A 325 1.13 -13.60 21.58
CA SER A 325 0.34 -14.78 21.21
C SER A 325 -0.45 -14.53 19.92
N ARG A 326 -0.35 -15.45 18.97
CA ARG A 326 -1.02 -15.31 17.65
C ARG A 326 -2.53 -15.35 17.76
N LYS A 327 -3.17 -14.33 17.18
CA LYS A 327 -4.62 -14.17 17.10
C LYS A 327 -5.02 -13.74 15.70
N PRO A 328 -6.23 -14.05 15.23
CA PRO A 328 -6.75 -13.49 13.97
C PRO A 328 -7.05 -11.99 14.14
N ILE A 329 -6.78 -11.21 13.12
CA ILE A 329 -7.17 -9.79 13.03
C ILE A 329 -8.51 -9.74 12.30
N ILE A 330 -9.60 -9.71 13.05
CA ILE A 330 -10.96 -9.75 12.50
C ILE A 330 -11.28 -8.45 11.74
N ASP A 331 -10.71 -7.34 12.17
CA ASP A 331 -10.98 -6.01 11.63
C ASP A 331 -10.62 -5.90 10.14
N TYR A 332 -9.63 -6.63 9.66
CA TYR A 332 -9.22 -6.59 8.25
C TYR A 332 -10.21 -7.24 7.28
N GLY A 333 -11.20 -7.98 7.81
CA GLY A 333 -12.21 -8.64 6.98
C GLY A 333 -11.70 -9.88 6.25
N LEU A 334 -12.44 -10.27 5.20
CA LEU A 334 -12.20 -11.49 4.42
C LEU A 334 -12.05 -11.23 2.91
N GLY A 335 -11.71 -9.97 2.52
CA GLY A 335 -11.55 -9.61 1.10
C GLY A 335 -12.87 -9.20 0.40
N TYR A 336 -13.76 -8.55 1.14
CA TYR A 336 -15.02 -7.97 0.63
C TYR A 336 -15.09 -6.45 0.84
N GLY A 337 -13.99 -5.82 1.18
CA GLY A 337 -13.92 -4.38 1.45
C GLY A 337 -14.24 -3.55 0.21
N ALA A 338 -13.70 -3.93 -0.95
CA ALA A 338 -13.95 -3.26 -2.22
C ALA A 338 -15.45 -3.30 -2.59
N LYS A 339 -16.09 -4.46 -2.42
CA LYS A 339 -17.54 -4.62 -2.64
C LYS A 339 -18.34 -3.68 -1.73
N SER A 340 -18.04 -3.68 -0.43
CA SER A 340 -18.72 -2.80 0.55
C SER A 340 -18.56 -1.32 0.21
N ILE A 341 -17.36 -0.90 -0.22
CA ILE A 341 -17.10 0.48 -0.64
C ILE A 341 -17.96 0.85 -1.85
N VAL A 342 -17.98 0.02 -2.90
CA VAL A 342 -18.72 0.33 -4.13
C VAL A 342 -20.22 0.33 -3.89
N GLU A 343 -20.76 -0.56 -3.05
CA GLU A 343 -22.17 -0.55 -2.62
C GLU A 343 -22.52 0.76 -1.91
N ILE A 344 -21.67 1.25 -0.99
CA ILE A 344 -21.88 2.52 -0.31
C ILE A 344 -21.83 3.70 -1.29
N LEU A 345 -20.84 3.72 -2.19
CA LEU A 345 -20.72 4.74 -3.23
C LEU A 345 -21.95 4.75 -4.14
N SER A 346 -22.38 3.59 -4.64
CA SER A 346 -23.56 3.46 -5.51
C SER A 346 -24.85 3.97 -4.88
N ASN A 347 -25.00 3.81 -3.56
CA ASN A 347 -26.18 4.29 -2.80
C ASN A 347 -26.12 5.79 -2.46
N ARG A 348 -24.96 6.42 -2.56
CA ARG A 348 -24.75 7.84 -2.22
C ARG A 348 -24.71 8.75 -3.45
N LEU A 349 -24.38 8.21 -4.60
CA LEU A 349 -24.46 8.86 -5.89
C LEU A 349 -25.88 8.76 -6.48
#